data_0117a3f21a3e8e04a7b9a7775c04c078
#
_entry.id   0117a3f21a3e8e04a7b9a7775c04c078
#
_cell.length_a   1.000
_cell.length_b   1.000
_cell.length_c   1.000
_cell.angle_alpha   90.00
_cell.angle_beta   90.00
_cell.angle_gamma   90.00
#
_symmetry.space_group_name_H-M   'P 1'
#
loop_
_entity.id
_entity.type
_entity.pdbx_description
1 polymer ?
#
loop_
_entity_poly.entity_id
_entity_poly.type
_entity_poly.pdbx_seq_one_letter_code
_entity_poly.pdbx_strand_id
1 'polypeptide(L)'
;MALALPRRKLDKLKGILLSYKRVLVAYSGGVDSSFLLKCCSDFLGNNNVLAVTAVSPTYTQEELQIAEEIAQGLAVTHKIIPT
;
A
#
# COMPACT_ATOMS: atom_id res chain seq x y z
N MET A 1 -4.21 -13.65 -0.18
CA MET A 1 -2.89 -13.12 -0.48
C MET A 1 -1.86 -14.22 -0.34
N ALA A 2 -1.05 -14.40 -1.35
CA ALA A 2 -0.08 -15.49 -1.38
C ALA A 2 1.22 -15.19 -0.62
N LEU A 3 1.53 -13.93 -0.41
CA LEU A 3 2.77 -13.54 0.22
C LEU A 3 2.67 -13.65 1.74
N ALA A 4 3.51 -14.50 2.32
CA ALA A 4 3.60 -14.68 3.76
C ALA A 4 5.03 -14.46 4.20
N LEU A 5 5.24 -13.53 5.13
CA LEU A 5 6.55 -13.30 5.73
C LEU A 5 6.70 -14.11 7.01
N PRO A 6 7.91 -14.64 7.30
CA PRO A 6 8.18 -15.19 8.62
C PRO A 6 7.90 -14.15 9.69
N ARG A 7 7.40 -14.60 10.82
CA ARG A 7 7.02 -13.70 11.91
C ARG A 7 8.18 -12.78 12.32
N ARG A 8 9.39 -13.30 12.33
CA ARG A 8 10.59 -12.53 12.68
C ARG A 8 10.80 -11.35 11.71
N LYS A 9 10.61 -11.59 10.41
CA LYS A 9 10.73 -10.52 9.41
C LYS A 9 9.58 -9.53 9.50
N LEU A 10 8.38 -10.02 9.81
CA LEU A 10 7.23 -9.17 9.99
C LEU A 10 7.39 -8.25 11.20
N ASP A 11 7.90 -8.77 12.31
CA ASP A 11 8.16 -7.97 13.51
C ASP A 11 9.23 -6.90 13.23
N LYS A 12 10.25 -7.24 12.46
CA LYS A 12 11.27 -6.29 12.05
C LYS A 12 10.69 -5.18 11.17
N LEU A 13 9.85 -5.54 10.21
CA LEU A 13 9.16 -4.57 9.36
C LEU A 13 8.28 -3.66 10.21
N LYS A 14 7.53 -4.22 11.15
CA LYS A 14 6.70 -3.45 12.06
C LYS A 14 7.54 -2.43 12.84
N GLY A 15 8.68 -2.85 13.36
CA GLY A 15 9.57 -1.95 14.09
C GLY A 15 10.09 -0.81 13.24
N ILE A 16 10.45 -1.10 11.98
CA ILE A 16 10.88 -0.08 11.03
C ILE A 16 9.73 0.90 10.74
N LEU A 17 8.55 0.39 10.45
CA LEU A 17 7.39 1.23 10.14
C LEU A 17 6.99 2.11 11.31
N LEU A 18 7.03 1.58 12.52
CA LEU A 18 6.67 2.35 13.71
C LEU A 18 7.66 3.47 14.01
N SER A 19 8.88 3.39 13.48
CA SER A 19 9.84 4.49 13.59
C SER A 19 9.46 5.70 12.75
N TYR A 20 8.61 5.52 11.74
CA TYR A 20 8.06 6.60 10.92
C TYR A 20 6.64 6.91 11.39
N LYS A 21 6.34 8.20 11.53
CA LYS A 21 4.98 8.59 11.92
C LYS A 21 4.01 8.57 10.77
N ARG A 22 4.51 8.81 9.55
CA ARG A 22 3.72 8.83 8.32
C ARG A 22 4.54 8.21 7.20
N VAL A 23 3.86 7.51 6.30
CA VAL A 23 4.51 6.80 5.21
C VAL A 23 3.75 7.07 3.91
N LEU A 24 4.50 7.28 2.85
CA LEU A 24 3.98 7.30 1.49
C LEU A 24 4.36 6.00 0.82
N VAL A 25 3.38 5.29 0.28
CA VAL A 25 3.59 4.00 -0.37
C VAL A 25 3.36 4.15 -1.86
N ALA A 26 4.37 3.84 -2.67
CA ALA A 26 4.21 3.71 -4.11
C ALA A 26 3.42 2.42 -4.36
N TYR A 27 2.21 2.57 -4.88
CA TYR A 27 1.23 1.50 -4.86
C TYR A 27 0.72 1.20 -6.26
N SER A 28 0.86 -0.05 -6.70
CA SER A 28 0.43 -0.47 -8.04
C SER A 28 -0.85 -1.31 -8.04
N GLY A 29 -1.32 -1.74 -6.86
CA GLY A 29 -2.43 -2.68 -6.77
C GLY A 29 -2.01 -4.14 -6.92
N GLY A 30 -0.73 -4.43 -7.15
CA GLY A 30 -0.22 -5.80 -7.19
C GLY A 30 -0.14 -6.42 -5.79
N VAL A 31 0.15 -7.72 -5.74
CA VAL A 31 0.15 -8.47 -4.48
C VAL A 31 1.14 -7.90 -3.48
N ASP A 32 2.38 -7.62 -3.91
CA ASP A 32 3.43 -7.15 -3.01
C ASP A 32 3.14 -5.75 -2.47
N SER A 33 2.72 -4.83 -3.35
CA SER A 33 2.41 -3.47 -2.92
C SER A 33 1.15 -3.40 -2.08
N SER A 34 0.16 -4.25 -2.36
CA SER A 34 -1.05 -4.34 -1.56
C SER A 34 -0.76 -4.88 -0.16
N PHE A 35 0.12 -5.88 -0.06
CA PHE A 35 0.55 -6.40 1.23
C PHE A 35 1.28 -5.34 2.05
N LEU A 36 2.20 -4.61 1.42
CA LEU A 36 2.92 -3.53 2.10
C LEU A 36 1.95 -2.44 2.56
N LEU A 37 1.00 -2.07 1.71
CA LEU A 37 0.01 -1.06 2.07
C LEU A 37 -0.82 -1.51 3.27
N LYS A 38 -1.23 -2.77 3.30
CA LYS A 38 -1.98 -3.33 4.42
C LYS A 38 -1.14 -3.30 5.70
N CYS A 39 0.13 -3.69 5.63
CA CYS A 39 1.02 -3.65 6.79
C CYS A 39 1.18 -2.23 7.31
N CYS A 40 1.38 -1.26 6.43
CA CYS A 40 1.49 0.14 6.84
C CYS A 40 0.21 0.62 7.52
N SER A 41 -0.94 0.29 6.94
CA SER A 41 -2.24 0.66 7.50
C SER A 41 -2.46 0.02 8.88
N ASP A 42 -2.12 -1.26 9.03
CA ASP A 42 -2.31 -1.98 10.29
C ASP A 42 -1.38 -1.47 11.39
N PHE A 43 -0.13 -1.14 11.03
CA PHE A 43 0.88 -0.76 12.03
C PHE A 43 0.88 0.72 12.36
N LEU A 44 0.56 1.58 11.40
CA LEU A 44 0.63 3.03 11.56
C LEU A 44 -0.73 3.71 11.68
N GLY A 45 -1.78 3.00 11.30
CA GLY A 45 -3.12 3.58 11.21
C GLY A 45 -3.37 4.22 9.85
N ASN A 46 -4.61 4.18 9.41
CA ASN A 46 -5.01 4.61 8.07
C ASN A 46 -4.67 6.08 7.78
N ASN A 47 -4.75 6.92 8.80
CA ASN A 47 -4.53 8.36 8.64
C ASN A 47 -3.04 8.71 8.45
N ASN A 48 -2.16 7.77 8.69
CA ASN A 48 -0.71 7.99 8.59
C ASN A 48 -0.11 7.36 7.34
N VAL A 49 -0.94 6.85 6.45
CA VAL A 49 -0.50 6.18 5.22
C VAL A 49 -1.14 6.85 4.01
N LEU A 50 -0.31 7.18 3.04
CA LEU A 50 -0.75 7.69 1.74
C LEU A 50 -0.30 6.72 0.66
N ALA A 51 -1.26 6.19 -0.09
CA ALA A 51 -0.97 5.35 -1.24
C ALA A 51 -0.94 6.24 -2.49
N VAL A 52 0.09 6.12 -3.31
CA VAL A 52 0.25 6.89 -4.55
C VAL A 52 0.45 5.94 -5.71
N THR A 53 -0.40 6.05 -6.72
CA THR A 53 -0.28 5.28 -7.95
C THR A 53 0.09 6.21 -9.11
N ALA A 54 1.21 5.92 -9.78
CA ALA A 54 1.61 6.62 -10.98
C ALA A 54 1.01 5.89 -12.18
N VAL A 55 0.22 6.60 -12.97
CA VAL A 55 -0.51 6.02 -14.11
C VAL A 55 0.17 6.45 -15.40
N SER A 56 0.69 5.47 -16.15
CA SER A 56 1.26 5.69 -17.47
C SER A 56 0.23 5.32 -18.55
N PRO A 57 0.49 5.66 -19.83
CA PRO A 57 -0.42 5.26 -20.91
C PRO A 57 -0.62 3.74 -21.04
N THR A 58 0.33 2.94 -20.54
CA THR A 58 0.23 1.49 -20.56
C THR A 58 -0.52 0.90 -19.37
N TYR A 59 -0.86 1.74 -18.39
CA TYR A 59 -1.59 1.32 -17.21
C TYR A 59 -3.08 1.23 -17.55
N THR A 60 -3.69 0.07 -17.39
CA THR A 60 -5.08 -0.14 -17.80
C THR A 60 -6.06 0.43 -16.78
N GLN A 61 -7.27 0.71 -17.23
CA GLN A 61 -8.33 1.15 -16.34
C GLN A 61 -8.75 0.05 -15.37
N GLU A 62 -8.68 -1.20 -15.80
CA GLU A 62 -8.95 -2.34 -14.92
C GLU A 62 -7.96 -2.41 -13.77
N GLU A 63 -6.67 -2.23 -14.07
CA GLU A 63 -5.63 -2.20 -13.05
C GLU A 63 -5.86 -1.07 -12.05
N LEU A 64 -6.22 0.10 -12.55
CA LEU A 64 -6.50 1.25 -11.72
C LEU A 64 -7.70 1.00 -10.81
N GLN A 65 -8.76 0.41 -11.37
CA GLN A 65 -9.96 0.10 -10.60
C GLN A 65 -9.66 -0.87 -9.45
N ILE A 66 -8.86 -1.89 -9.72
CA ILE A 66 -8.45 -2.87 -8.69
C ILE A 66 -7.66 -2.16 -7.60
N ALA A 67 -6.72 -1.29 -7.98
CA ALA A 67 -5.93 -0.53 -7.01
C ALA A 67 -6.81 0.36 -6.14
N GLU A 68 -7.76 1.05 -6.75
CA GLU A 68 -8.70 1.91 -6.02
C GLU A 68 -9.55 1.12 -5.04
N GLU A 69 -10.07 -0.03 -5.47
CA GLU A 69 -10.92 -0.86 -4.61
C GLU A 69 -10.17 -1.39 -3.40
N ILE A 70 -8.92 -1.83 -3.58
CA ILE A 70 -8.12 -2.33 -2.48
C ILE A 70 -7.80 -1.22 -1.48
N ALA A 71 -7.36 -0.06 -1.97
CA ALA A 71 -7.05 1.07 -1.10
C ALA A 71 -8.28 1.55 -0.35
N GLN A 72 -9.43 1.57 -1.02
CA GLN A 72 -10.70 1.95 -0.40
C GLN A 72 -11.11 0.94 0.68
N GLY A 73 -10.92 -0.35 0.41
CA GLY A 73 -11.20 -1.40 1.39
C GLY A 73 -10.32 -1.32 2.62
N LEU A 74 -9.10 -0.79 2.48
CA LEU A 74 -8.19 -0.55 3.60
C LEU A 74 -8.43 0.81 4.27
N ALA A 75 -9.32 1.63 3.73
CA ALA A 75 -9.62 2.99 4.20
C ALA A 75 -8.37 3.89 4.21
N VAL A 76 -7.50 3.71 3.23
CA VAL A 76 -6.28 4.48 3.05
C VAL A 76 -6.50 5.55 2.00
N THR A 77 -5.98 6.75 2.25
CA THR A 77 -6.01 7.82 1.24
C THR A 77 -5.18 7.41 0.03
N HIS A 78 -5.78 7.50 -1.15
CA HIS A 78 -5.15 7.05 -2.39
C HIS A 78 -5.12 8.21 -3.37
N LYS A 79 -3.93 8.55 -3.87
CA LYS A 79 -3.73 9.57 -4.89
C LYS A 79 -3.25 8.94 -6.18
N ILE A 80 -3.77 9.44 -7.28
CA ILE A 80 -3.41 8.96 -8.62
C ILE A 80 -2.70 10.10 -9.32
N ILE A 81 -1.50 9.83 -9.83
CA ILE A 81 -0.66 10.82 -10.51
C ILE A 81 -0.47 10.37 -11.96
N PRO A 82 -0.90 11.14 -12.94
CA PRO A 82 -0.60 10.83 -14.33
C PRO A 82 0.89 11.07 -14.63
N THR A 83 1.46 10.21 -15.42
CA THR A 83 2.87 10.34 -15.84
C THR A 83 3.02 10.39 -17.35
#